data_ebf5be8301928df85f9a36cceeab902a
#
_entry.id   ebf5be8301928df85f9a36cceeab902a
#
_cell.length_a   1.000
_cell.length_b   1.000
_cell.length_c   1.000
_cell.angle_alpha   90.00
_cell.angle_beta   90.00
_cell.angle_gamma   90.00
#
_symmetry.space_group_name_H-M   'P 1'
#
loop_
_entity.id
_entity.type
_entity.pdbx_description
1 polymer ?
#
loop_
_entity_poly.entity_id
_entity_poly.type
_entity_poly.pdbx_seq_one_letter_code
_entity_poly.pdbx_strand_id
1 'polypeptide(L)'
;MNYIFFIVFLYIFFGFLLYSFQRRIIFNTSGKPNPPEYYNLQDTKQIFIETTDKISLLGWFYQGNENKPILVYFHGNSFDIGERAYRIKRYNDAGFSTLIVAWRGFSGNEGNPTEKNLYLDGKATIDWVLKNTKFSIEDIINYGESLGSGIAVELNLKYNFLCTVLEAPFTSIADVANKRYKIYPTKYLVKDKFDNLSKIDQIKSPSLFISGLRDEVVPHLHSNLLFNKAYNPKKSHFIDEAMHNNLYDFGIEKSVINFTLNIWK
;
A
#
# COMPACT_ATOMS: atom_id res chain seq x y z
N MET A 1 2.76 38.98 29.25
CA MET A 1 2.02 39.10 27.96
C MET A 1 2.85 38.62 26.76
N ASN A 2 4.11 39.01 26.65
CA ASN A 2 4.97 38.65 25.49
C ASN A 2 5.25 37.16 25.31
N TYR A 3 5.38 36.38 26.40
CA TYR A 3 5.67 34.92 26.29
C TYR A 3 4.51 34.10 25.71
N ILE A 4 3.26 34.46 26.01
CA ILE A 4 2.08 33.76 25.47
C ILE A 4 1.99 34.00 23.96
N PHE A 5 2.15 35.25 23.52
CA PHE A 5 2.16 35.57 22.09
C PHE A 5 3.27 34.83 21.34
N PHE A 6 4.45 34.69 21.95
CA PHE A 6 5.57 33.97 21.37
C PHE A 6 5.25 32.45 21.22
N ILE A 7 4.66 31.82 22.24
CA ILE A 7 4.25 30.42 22.20
C ILE A 7 3.18 30.20 21.13
N VAL A 8 2.18 31.09 21.06
CA VAL A 8 1.12 31.02 20.02
C VAL A 8 1.73 31.18 18.63
N PHE A 9 2.66 32.13 18.47
CA PHE A 9 3.37 32.33 17.21
C PHE A 9 4.12 31.05 16.80
N LEU A 10 4.88 30.43 17.70
CA LEU A 10 5.59 29.17 17.42
C LEU A 10 4.62 28.06 17.05
N TYR A 11 3.51 27.91 17.76
CA TYR A 11 2.49 26.90 17.43
C TYR A 11 1.95 27.09 16.02
N ILE A 12 1.56 28.29 15.65
CA ILE A 12 1.05 28.62 14.31
C ILE A 12 2.15 28.41 13.26
N PHE A 13 3.37 28.87 13.53
CA PHE A 13 4.50 28.75 12.59
C PHE A 13 4.85 27.30 12.30
N PHE A 14 5.01 26.46 13.31
CA PHE A 14 5.28 25.03 13.11
C PHE A 14 4.09 24.30 12.47
N GLY A 15 2.86 24.66 12.85
CA GLY A 15 1.66 24.14 12.18
C GLY A 15 1.62 24.48 10.69
N PHE A 16 1.99 25.70 10.32
CA PHE A 16 2.11 26.13 8.93
C PHE A 16 3.20 25.36 8.18
N LEU A 17 4.36 25.14 8.78
CA LEU A 17 5.43 24.34 8.19
C LEU A 17 4.96 22.88 7.96
N LEU A 18 4.36 22.24 8.96
CA LEU A 18 3.81 20.89 8.83
C LEU A 18 2.75 20.84 7.73
N TYR A 19 1.83 21.79 7.67
CA TYR A 19 0.81 21.86 6.64
C TYR A 19 1.40 22.04 5.23
N SER A 20 2.45 22.86 5.10
CA SER A 20 3.08 23.16 3.81
C SER A 20 3.89 21.98 3.29
N PHE A 21 4.60 21.27 4.17
CA PHE A 21 5.53 20.21 3.81
C PHE A 21 4.98 18.79 4.06
N GLN A 22 3.72 18.63 4.47
CA GLN A 22 3.14 17.33 4.84
C GLN A 22 3.33 16.25 3.76
N ARG A 23 3.22 16.60 2.47
CA ARG A 23 3.40 15.63 1.38
C ARG A 23 4.81 15.07 1.31
N ARG A 24 5.85 15.85 1.66
CA ARG A 24 7.23 15.35 1.75
C ARG A 24 7.41 14.39 2.94
N ILE A 25 6.57 14.52 3.98
CA ILE A 25 6.58 13.63 5.14
C ILE A 25 5.79 12.35 4.84
N ILE A 26 4.64 12.47 4.17
CA ILE A 26 3.76 11.35 3.83
C ILE A 26 4.36 10.52 2.69
N PHE A 27 4.94 11.16 1.66
CA PHE A 27 5.49 10.51 0.47
C PHE A 27 7.02 10.65 0.47
N ASN A 28 7.69 9.66 1.07
CA ASN A 28 9.15 9.62 1.12
C ASN A 28 9.70 9.01 -0.18
N THR A 29 9.67 9.80 -1.23
CA THR A 29 10.11 9.39 -2.56
C THR A 29 11.63 9.18 -2.60
N SER A 30 12.09 8.15 -3.30
CA SER A 30 13.52 7.83 -3.47
C SER A 30 13.85 7.50 -4.92
N GLY A 31 15.15 7.30 -5.19
CA GLY A 31 15.73 7.15 -6.52
C GLY A 31 15.25 5.93 -7.33
N LYS A 32 15.98 5.61 -8.40
CA LYS A 32 15.61 4.50 -9.29
C LYS A 32 16.16 3.17 -8.74
N PRO A 33 15.37 2.08 -8.81
CA PRO A 33 15.88 0.75 -8.52
C PRO A 33 16.86 0.29 -9.62
N ASN A 34 17.71 -0.67 -9.29
CA ASN A 34 18.41 -1.45 -10.31
C ASN A 34 17.39 -2.31 -11.09
N PRO A 35 17.76 -2.88 -12.25
CA PRO A 35 16.89 -3.83 -12.96
C PRO A 35 16.54 -5.06 -12.11
N PRO A 36 15.41 -5.75 -12.40
CA PRO A 36 14.96 -6.89 -11.62
C PRO A 36 16.00 -8.00 -11.40
N GLU A 37 16.84 -8.25 -12.40
CA GLU A 37 17.90 -9.27 -12.37
C GLU A 37 18.92 -9.02 -11.26
N TYR A 38 19.21 -7.75 -10.93
CA TYR A 38 20.09 -7.38 -9.82
C TYR A 38 19.61 -7.92 -8.48
N TYR A 39 18.29 -8.07 -8.33
CA TYR A 39 17.63 -8.57 -7.13
C TYR A 39 17.27 -10.07 -7.21
N ASN A 40 17.88 -10.80 -8.15
CA ASN A 40 17.57 -12.22 -8.41
C ASN A 40 16.11 -12.48 -8.81
N LEU A 41 15.45 -11.52 -9.43
CA LEU A 41 14.12 -11.66 -10.02
C LEU A 41 14.26 -12.06 -11.50
N GLN A 42 14.67 -13.30 -11.75
CA GLN A 42 14.79 -13.84 -13.09
C GLN A 42 13.42 -13.90 -13.78
N ASP A 43 13.39 -13.73 -15.11
CA ASP A 43 12.18 -13.72 -15.94
C ASP A 43 11.16 -12.60 -15.59
N THR A 44 11.51 -11.69 -14.69
CA THR A 44 10.72 -10.51 -14.37
C THR A 44 11.00 -9.40 -15.37
N LYS A 45 9.96 -8.94 -16.06
CA LYS A 45 10.06 -7.90 -17.07
C LYS A 45 9.84 -6.53 -16.46
N GLN A 46 10.71 -5.59 -16.78
CA GLN A 46 10.44 -4.18 -16.55
C GLN A 46 9.42 -3.69 -17.58
N ILE A 47 8.36 -3.06 -17.13
CA ILE A 47 7.29 -2.52 -17.95
C ILE A 47 7.02 -1.06 -17.59
N PHE A 48 6.30 -0.36 -18.48
CA PHE A 48 5.84 1.00 -18.24
C PHE A 48 4.33 1.06 -18.45
N ILE A 49 3.63 1.63 -17.46
CA ILE A 49 2.17 1.76 -17.45
C ILE A 49 1.81 3.23 -17.60
N GLU A 50 1.14 3.57 -18.68
CA GLU A 50 0.66 4.93 -18.90
C GLU A 50 -0.66 5.15 -18.14
N THR A 51 -0.69 6.18 -17.30
CA THR A 51 -1.89 6.64 -16.61
C THR A 51 -2.78 7.49 -17.53
N THR A 52 -4.04 7.72 -17.13
CA THR A 52 -4.97 8.56 -17.89
C THR A 52 -4.51 10.02 -18.03
N ASP A 53 -3.69 10.50 -17.11
CA ASP A 53 -3.08 11.84 -17.13
C ASP A 53 -1.63 11.83 -17.66
N LYS A 54 -1.28 10.78 -18.44
CA LYS A 54 -0.04 10.68 -19.23
C LYS A 54 1.25 10.57 -18.41
N ILE A 55 1.18 10.08 -17.17
CA ILE A 55 2.35 9.70 -16.40
C ILE A 55 2.72 8.26 -16.75
N SER A 56 4.02 8.02 -17.01
CA SER A 56 4.57 6.68 -17.23
C SER A 56 5.09 6.11 -15.92
N LEU A 57 4.49 5.00 -15.45
CA LEU A 57 4.84 4.33 -14.19
C LEU A 57 5.72 3.12 -14.47
N LEU A 58 6.87 3.04 -13.81
CA LEU A 58 7.73 1.86 -13.80
C LEU A 58 7.02 0.72 -13.05
N GLY A 59 6.95 -0.44 -13.67
CA GLY A 59 6.47 -1.67 -13.06
C GLY A 59 7.36 -2.86 -13.34
N TRP A 60 7.29 -3.87 -12.49
CA TRP A 60 7.93 -5.18 -12.69
C TRP A 60 6.87 -6.25 -12.74
N PHE A 61 6.81 -6.94 -13.86
CA PHE A 61 5.85 -8.00 -14.14
C PHE A 61 6.55 -9.35 -14.32
N TYR A 62 6.10 -10.34 -13.58
CA TYR A 62 6.49 -11.75 -13.72
C TYR A 62 5.28 -12.59 -14.09
N GLN A 63 5.41 -13.40 -15.14
CA GLN A 63 4.43 -14.37 -15.53
C GLN A 63 4.73 -15.70 -14.84
N GLY A 64 3.91 -16.06 -13.87
CA GLY A 64 4.00 -17.33 -13.15
C GLY A 64 3.23 -18.47 -13.81
N ASN A 65 2.82 -19.43 -12.99
CA ASN A 65 2.03 -20.57 -13.45
C ASN A 65 0.63 -20.12 -13.89
N GLU A 66 0.19 -20.60 -15.03
CA GLU A 66 -1.11 -20.26 -15.61
C GLU A 66 -2.32 -20.67 -14.75
N ASN A 67 -2.14 -21.66 -13.89
CA ASN A 67 -3.17 -22.14 -12.97
C ASN A 67 -3.11 -21.48 -11.58
N LYS A 68 -2.49 -20.31 -11.48
CA LYS A 68 -2.44 -19.50 -10.25
C LYS A 68 -2.83 -18.05 -10.54
N PRO A 69 -3.39 -17.36 -9.54
CA PRO A 69 -3.79 -15.96 -9.68
C PRO A 69 -2.58 -15.01 -9.80
N ILE A 70 -2.86 -13.76 -10.13
CA ILE A 70 -1.87 -12.69 -10.13
C ILE A 70 -1.93 -11.87 -8.85
N LEU A 71 -0.77 -11.62 -8.23
CA LEU A 71 -0.63 -10.69 -7.11
C LEU A 71 -0.23 -9.32 -7.61
N VAL A 72 -1.11 -8.33 -7.45
CA VAL A 72 -0.84 -6.93 -7.76
C VAL A 72 -0.47 -6.22 -6.46
N TYR A 73 0.80 -5.81 -6.36
CA TYR A 73 1.40 -5.30 -5.14
C TYR A 73 1.50 -3.78 -5.15
N PHE A 74 0.79 -3.13 -4.25
CA PHE A 74 0.80 -1.70 -3.99
C PHE A 74 1.70 -1.41 -2.79
N HIS A 75 2.88 -0.84 -3.03
CA HIS A 75 3.93 -0.68 -2.03
C HIS A 75 3.67 0.46 -1.04
N GLY A 76 4.41 0.44 0.07
CA GLY A 76 4.39 1.48 1.11
C GLY A 76 5.03 2.80 0.68
N ASN A 77 5.21 3.73 1.64
CA ASN A 77 5.61 5.11 1.36
C ASN A 77 7.12 5.35 1.26
N SER A 78 7.95 4.34 1.39
CA SER A 78 9.42 4.49 1.46
C SER A 78 10.13 3.68 0.41
N PHE A 79 11.29 4.19 -0.02
CA PHE A 79 12.21 3.55 -0.94
C PHE A 79 11.63 3.30 -2.33
N ASP A 80 12.44 2.70 -3.19
CA ASP A 80 12.02 2.25 -4.50
C ASP A 80 11.46 0.81 -4.47
N ILE A 81 10.94 0.34 -5.59
CA ILE A 81 10.35 -1.01 -5.67
C ILE A 81 11.40 -2.13 -5.54
N GLY A 82 12.69 -1.82 -5.69
CA GLY A 82 13.78 -2.78 -5.50
C GLY A 82 13.87 -3.30 -4.06
N GLU A 83 13.54 -2.46 -3.07
CA GLU A 83 13.48 -2.86 -1.66
C GLU A 83 12.40 -3.92 -1.38
N ARG A 84 11.44 -4.11 -2.30
CA ARG A 84 10.38 -5.12 -2.23
C ARG A 84 10.71 -6.37 -3.05
N ALA A 85 11.82 -6.39 -3.75
CA ALA A 85 12.20 -7.51 -4.62
C ALA A 85 12.21 -8.85 -3.90
N TYR A 86 12.77 -8.92 -2.67
CA TYR A 86 12.82 -10.13 -1.87
C TYR A 86 11.42 -10.66 -1.48
N ARG A 87 10.45 -9.75 -1.32
CA ARG A 87 9.04 -10.08 -1.03
C ARG A 87 8.36 -10.66 -2.27
N ILE A 88 8.51 -9.97 -3.40
CA ILE A 88 7.97 -10.40 -4.70
C ILE A 88 8.53 -11.76 -5.10
N LYS A 89 9.85 -11.96 -4.89
CA LYS A 89 10.49 -13.24 -5.18
C LYS A 89 9.82 -14.43 -4.48
N ARG A 90 9.37 -14.28 -3.23
CA ARG A 90 8.69 -15.37 -2.51
C ARG A 90 7.39 -15.81 -3.19
N TYR A 91 6.65 -14.89 -3.80
CA TYR A 91 5.45 -15.21 -4.56
C TYR A 91 5.78 -15.79 -5.93
N ASN A 92 6.83 -15.26 -6.61
CA ASN A 92 7.32 -15.82 -7.87
C ASN A 92 7.78 -17.27 -7.67
N ASP A 93 8.57 -17.54 -6.63
CA ASP A 93 9.05 -18.89 -6.27
C ASP A 93 7.88 -19.83 -5.93
N ALA A 94 6.79 -19.31 -5.39
CA ALA A 94 5.56 -20.06 -5.17
C ALA A 94 4.71 -20.22 -6.46
N GLY A 95 5.17 -19.69 -7.60
CA GLY A 95 4.55 -19.81 -8.92
C GLY A 95 3.38 -18.87 -9.19
N PHE A 96 3.19 -17.82 -8.39
CA PHE A 96 2.21 -16.76 -8.69
C PHE A 96 2.75 -15.84 -9.77
N SER A 97 1.86 -15.34 -10.63
CA SER A 97 2.19 -14.14 -11.40
C SER A 97 2.21 -12.94 -10.47
N THR A 98 3.12 -11.99 -10.69
CA THR A 98 3.23 -10.79 -9.85
C THR A 98 3.37 -9.52 -10.67
N LEU A 99 2.78 -8.44 -10.19
CA LEU A 99 2.97 -7.10 -10.70
C LEU A 99 3.16 -6.15 -9.52
N ILE A 100 4.35 -5.53 -9.43
CA ILE A 100 4.60 -4.40 -8.55
C ILE A 100 4.81 -3.15 -9.39
N VAL A 101 4.15 -2.05 -9.02
CA VAL A 101 4.24 -0.77 -9.74
C VAL A 101 4.67 0.31 -8.77
N ALA A 102 5.66 1.08 -9.19
CA ALA A 102 6.08 2.28 -8.47
C ALA A 102 5.09 3.41 -8.71
N TRP A 103 4.71 4.11 -7.65
CA TRP A 103 3.86 5.29 -7.75
C TRP A 103 4.57 6.44 -8.47
N ARG A 104 3.80 7.38 -9.03
CA ARG A 104 4.34 8.66 -9.49
C ARG A 104 5.16 9.33 -8.38
N GLY A 105 6.30 9.92 -8.74
CA GLY A 105 7.26 10.49 -7.80
C GLY A 105 8.17 9.48 -7.09
N PHE A 106 7.89 8.17 -7.15
CA PHE A 106 8.75 7.11 -6.59
C PHE A 106 9.52 6.39 -7.69
N SER A 107 10.64 5.76 -7.33
CA SER A 107 11.46 4.93 -8.23
C SER A 107 11.89 5.65 -9.52
N GLY A 108 12.00 6.96 -9.47
CA GLY A 108 12.37 7.81 -10.61
C GLY A 108 11.20 8.13 -11.57
N ASN A 109 9.98 7.74 -11.26
CA ASN A 109 8.80 8.17 -12.00
C ASN A 109 8.56 9.68 -11.84
N GLU A 110 8.08 10.30 -12.89
CA GLU A 110 7.65 11.70 -12.85
C GLU A 110 6.35 11.89 -12.04
N GLY A 111 6.01 13.15 -11.82
CA GLY A 111 4.76 13.56 -11.17
C GLY A 111 4.85 13.69 -9.65
N ASN A 112 3.78 14.23 -9.08
CA ASN A 112 3.69 14.50 -7.64
C ASN A 112 2.66 13.57 -7.01
N PRO A 113 3.06 12.77 -5.99
CA PRO A 113 2.13 11.89 -5.29
C PRO A 113 1.13 12.71 -4.47
N THR A 114 -0.13 12.34 -4.60
CA THR A 114 -1.26 12.78 -3.78
C THR A 114 -2.23 11.62 -3.65
N GLU A 115 -3.12 11.62 -2.69
CA GLU A 115 -4.16 10.61 -2.56
C GLU A 115 -4.90 10.36 -3.88
N LYS A 116 -5.42 11.44 -4.49
CA LYS A 116 -6.13 11.37 -5.77
C LYS A 116 -5.29 10.76 -6.89
N ASN A 117 -4.03 11.18 -6.98
CA ASN A 117 -3.14 10.75 -8.06
C ASN A 117 -2.72 9.29 -7.88
N LEU A 118 -2.46 8.84 -6.65
CA LEU A 118 -2.15 7.43 -6.38
C LEU A 118 -3.34 6.50 -6.69
N TYR A 119 -4.58 6.97 -6.52
CA TYR A 119 -5.76 6.22 -6.97
C TYR A 119 -5.82 6.09 -8.50
N LEU A 120 -5.37 7.11 -9.26
CA LEU A 120 -5.24 7.02 -10.73
C LEU A 120 -4.14 6.00 -11.10
N ASP A 121 -3.01 6.01 -10.39
CA ASP A 121 -1.92 5.05 -10.61
C ASP A 121 -2.38 3.61 -10.35
N GLY A 122 -3.09 3.40 -9.24
CA GLY A 122 -3.68 2.10 -8.91
C GLY A 122 -4.66 1.62 -9.97
N LYS A 123 -5.55 2.52 -10.44
CA LYS A 123 -6.49 2.18 -11.52
C LYS A 123 -5.75 1.81 -12.81
N ALA A 124 -4.76 2.59 -13.23
CA ALA A 124 -3.98 2.32 -14.43
C ALA A 124 -3.27 0.95 -14.33
N THR A 125 -2.81 0.58 -13.13
CA THR A 125 -2.20 -0.73 -12.86
C THR A 125 -3.20 -1.86 -13.10
N ILE A 126 -4.42 -1.76 -12.60
CA ILE A 126 -5.47 -2.77 -12.84
C ILE A 126 -5.86 -2.82 -14.32
N ASP A 127 -6.08 -1.67 -14.95
CA ASP A 127 -6.40 -1.59 -16.39
C ASP A 127 -5.31 -2.24 -17.24
N TRP A 128 -4.03 -2.08 -16.85
CA TRP A 128 -2.91 -2.71 -17.54
C TRP A 128 -2.98 -4.26 -17.44
N VAL A 129 -3.25 -4.80 -16.25
CA VAL A 129 -3.42 -6.26 -16.06
C VAL A 129 -4.50 -6.80 -16.96
N LEU A 130 -5.68 -6.18 -16.95
CA LEU A 130 -6.83 -6.61 -17.73
C LEU A 130 -6.60 -6.54 -19.24
N LYS A 131 -5.77 -5.59 -19.69
CA LYS A 131 -5.49 -5.39 -21.13
C LYS A 131 -4.34 -6.26 -21.64
N ASN A 132 -3.33 -6.53 -20.82
CA ASN A 132 -2.06 -7.08 -21.28
C ASN A 132 -1.81 -8.51 -20.79
N THR A 133 -2.72 -9.06 -19.99
CA THR A 133 -2.62 -10.43 -19.49
C THR A 133 -3.95 -11.16 -19.72
N LYS A 134 -3.99 -12.45 -19.39
CA LYS A 134 -5.21 -13.27 -19.44
C LYS A 134 -6.06 -13.16 -18.17
N PHE A 135 -5.58 -12.47 -17.13
CA PHE A 135 -6.24 -12.39 -15.84
C PHE A 135 -7.47 -11.47 -15.88
N SER A 136 -8.57 -11.95 -15.31
CA SER A 136 -9.77 -11.16 -14.99
C SER A 136 -9.63 -10.47 -13.63
N ILE A 137 -10.62 -9.67 -13.23
CA ILE A 137 -10.65 -9.05 -11.88
C ILE A 137 -10.67 -10.13 -10.78
N GLU A 138 -11.38 -11.23 -11.01
CA GLU A 138 -11.53 -12.33 -10.05
C GLU A 138 -10.28 -13.19 -9.92
N ASP A 139 -9.25 -12.96 -10.74
CA ASP A 139 -7.95 -13.61 -10.66
C ASP A 139 -6.92 -12.76 -9.92
N ILE A 140 -7.27 -11.53 -9.51
CA ILE A 140 -6.34 -10.58 -8.89
C ILE A 140 -6.37 -10.67 -7.37
N ILE A 141 -5.19 -10.90 -6.79
CA ILE A 141 -4.92 -10.64 -5.38
C ILE A 141 -4.52 -9.15 -5.27
N ASN A 142 -5.40 -8.34 -4.68
CA ASN A 142 -5.19 -6.92 -4.45
C ASN A 142 -4.41 -6.71 -3.15
N TYR A 143 -3.09 -6.52 -3.26
CA TYR A 143 -2.20 -6.45 -2.10
C TYR A 143 -1.77 -5.02 -1.80
N GLY A 144 -2.07 -4.51 -0.61
CA GLY A 144 -1.66 -3.19 -0.16
C GLY A 144 -0.78 -3.22 1.08
N GLU A 145 0.48 -2.77 0.95
CA GLU A 145 1.44 -2.58 2.05
C GLU A 145 1.36 -1.15 2.59
N SER A 146 1.07 -0.96 3.88
CA SER A 146 1.13 0.35 4.55
C SER A 146 0.38 1.43 3.74
N LEU A 147 1.05 2.44 3.16
CA LEU A 147 0.44 3.44 2.27
C LEU A 147 -0.37 2.78 1.14
N GLY A 148 0.15 1.70 0.55
CA GLY A 148 -0.53 0.93 -0.50
C GLY A 148 -1.87 0.34 -0.06
N SER A 149 -2.09 0.15 1.26
CA SER A 149 -3.40 -0.29 1.76
C SER A 149 -4.51 0.71 1.48
N GLY A 150 -4.19 2.02 1.44
CA GLY A 150 -5.13 3.06 1.04
C GLY A 150 -5.60 2.93 -0.40
N ILE A 151 -4.67 2.55 -1.29
CA ILE A 151 -4.99 2.32 -2.69
C ILE A 151 -5.78 1.02 -2.86
N ALA A 152 -5.35 -0.06 -2.20
CA ALA A 152 -6.05 -1.34 -2.25
C ALA A 152 -7.50 -1.23 -1.75
N VAL A 153 -7.75 -0.48 -0.68
CA VAL A 153 -9.10 -0.20 -0.15
C VAL A 153 -9.93 0.60 -1.16
N GLU A 154 -9.39 1.66 -1.74
CA GLU A 154 -10.11 2.49 -2.74
C GLU A 154 -10.49 1.70 -3.98
N LEU A 155 -9.58 0.86 -4.49
CA LEU A 155 -9.85 0.05 -5.68
C LEU A 155 -10.96 -0.97 -5.44
N ASN A 156 -11.08 -1.51 -4.22
CA ASN A 156 -12.18 -2.41 -3.85
C ASN A 156 -13.57 -1.78 -3.90
N LEU A 157 -13.69 -0.45 -3.86
CA LEU A 157 -14.99 0.21 -4.05
C LEU A 157 -15.50 0.07 -5.49
N LYS A 158 -14.60 -0.26 -6.44
CA LYS A 158 -14.91 -0.36 -7.88
C LYS A 158 -14.80 -1.78 -8.43
N TYR A 159 -13.94 -2.60 -7.84
CA TYR A 159 -13.61 -3.93 -8.34
C TYR A 159 -13.85 -4.99 -7.27
N ASN A 160 -14.38 -6.12 -7.67
CA ASN A 160 -14.54 -7.29 -6.79
C ASN A 160 -13.39 -8.28 -7.06
N PHE A 161 -12.26 -8.07 -6.40
CA PHE A 161 -11.06 -8.88 -6.55
C PHE A 161 -11.25 -10.29 -5.99
N LEU A 162 -10.38 -11.25 -6.41
CA LEU A 162 -10.30 -12.58 -5.79
C LEU A 162 -10.21 -12.47 -4.28
N CYS A 163 -9.27 -11.67 -3.80
CA CYS A 163 -9.14 -11.30 -2.39
C CYS A 163 -8.31 -10.03 -2.25
N THR A 164 -8.37 -9.45 -1.05
CA THR A 164 -7.58 -8.29 -0.66
C THR A 164 -6.69 -8.63 0.52
N VAL A 165 -5.40 -8.30 0.40
CA VAL A 165 -4.43 -8.44 1.48
C VAL A 165 -4.01 -7.04 1.93
N LEU A 166 -4.16 -6.76 3.22
CA LEU A 166 -3.82 -5.48 3.83
C LEU A 166 -2.70 -5.72 4.87
N GLU A 167 -1.47 -5.38 4.48
CA GLU A 167 -0.27 -5.46 5.31
C GLU A 167 -0.06 -4.13 6.02
N ALA A 168 0.00 -4.15 7.35
CA ALA A 168 0.16 -2.99 8.22
C ALA A 168 -0.78 -1.82 7.83
N PRO A 169 -2.10 -2.08 7.63
CA PRO A 169 -3.03 -1.05 7.18
C PRO A 169 -3.34 -0.05 8.29
N PHE A 170 -3.68 1.18 7.88
CA PHE A 170 -4.05 2.29 8.77
C PHE A 170 -5.52 2.71 8.59
N THR A 171 -6.13 3.29 9.61
CA THR A 171 -7.51 3.82 9.55
C THR A 171 -7.60 5.05 8.65
N SER A 172 -6.68 6.01 8.84
CA SER A 172 -6.42 7.15 7.95
C SER A 172 -5.02 7.71 8.21
N ILE A 173 -4.43 8.40 7.24
CA ILE A 173 -3.18 9.15 7.46
C ILE A 173 -3.37 10.24 8.53
N ALA A 174 -4.55 10.83 8.62
CA ALA A 174 -4.86 11.81 9.66
C ALA A 174 -4.79 11.19 11.08
N ASP A 175 -5.25 9.94 11.26
CA ASP A 175 -5.19 9.25 12.55
C ASP A 175 -3.75 8.84 12.90
N VAL A 176 -2.96 8.36 11.92
CA VAL A 176 -1.53 8.07 12.10
C VAL A 176 -0.79 9.36 12.50
N ALA A 177 -1.03 10.46 11.81
CA ALA A 177 -0.44 11.76 12.12
C ALA A 177 -0.84 12.26 13.50
N ASN A 178 -2.07 12.01 13.95
CA ASN A 178 -2.56 12.43 15.28
C ASN A 178 -1.75 11.81 16.42
N LYS A 179 -1.26 10.57 16.27
CA LYS A 179 -0.38 9.95 17.28
C LYS A 179 0.90 10.76 17.47
N ARG A 180 1.49 11.27 16.38
CA ARG A 180 2.78 11.97 16.38
C ARG A 180 2.65 13.47 16.66
N TYR A 181 1.54 14.07 16.22
CA TYR A 181 1.30 15.52 16.25
C TYR A 181 0.04 15.86 17.03
N LYS A 182 -0.09 15.34 18.26
CA LYS A 182 -1.30 15.40 19.13
C LYS A 182 -1.83 16.82 19.38
N ILE A 183 -0.95 17.83 19.33
CA ILE A 183 -1.34 19.25 19.58
C ILE A 183 -2.01 19.90 18.37
N TYR A 184 -1.96 19.27 17.19
CA TYR A 184 -2.56 19.79 15.97
C TYR A 184 -3.82 19.01 15.59
N PRO A 185 -4.85 19.68 15.07
CA PRO A 185 -6.09 19.03 14.62
C PRO A 185 -5.89 18.33 13.26
N THR A 186 -5.13 17.24 13.26
CA THR A 186 -4.70 16.50 12.05
C THR A 186 -5.85 16.11 11.13
N LYS A 187 -7.02 15.76 11.70
CA LYS A 187 -8.23 15.43 10.95
C LYS A 187 -8.63 16.52 9.93
N TYR A 188 -8.36 17.78 10.24
CA TYR A 188 -8.68 18.91 9.37
C TYR A 188 -7.49 19.38 8.53
N LEU A 189 -6.27 19.20 9.02
CA LEU A 189 -5.06 19.73 8.40
C LEU A 189 -4.43 18.77 7.37
N VAL A 190 -4.62 17.45 7.51
CA VAL A 190 -4.09 16.48 6.57
C VAL A 190 -4.86 16.53 5.26
N LYS A 191 -4.14 16.77 4.15
CA LYS A 191 -4.71 16.89 2.79
C LYS A 191 -5.01 15.53 2.17
N ASP A 192 -4.05 14.63 2.26
CA ASP A 192 -4.11 13.29 1.65
C ASP A 192 -4.42 12.29 2.77
N LYS A 193 -5.72 12.04 3.00
CA LYS A 193 -6.21 11.32 4.19
C LYS A 193 -6.17 9.82 4.06
N PHE A 194 -6.43 9.28 2.88
CA PHE A 194 -6.60 7.84 2.63
C PHE A 194 -7.48 7.22 3.72
N ASP A 195 -8.73 7.70 3.83
CA ASP A 195 -9.65 7.31 4.90
C ASP A 195 -10.18 5.89 4.66
N ASN A 196 -9.40 4.90 5.09
CA ASN A 196 -9.73 3.48 4.95
C ASN A 196 -10.89 3.08 5.86
N LEU A 197 -10.97 3.69 7.06
CA LEU A 197 -11.99 3.31 8.04
C LEU A 197 -13.41 3.63 7.53
N SER A 198 -13.58 4.70 6.76
CA SER A 198 -14.89 5.04 6.18
C SER A 198 -15.31 4.14 5.02
N LYS A 199 -14.38 3.33 4.47
CA LYS A 199 -14.58 2.53 3.25
C LYS A 199 -14.57 1.02 3.48
N ILE A 200 -13.91 0.55 4.55
CA ILE A 200 -13.57 -0.86 4.74
C ILE A 200 -14.78 -1.79 4.82
N ASP A 201 -15.92 -1.32 5.33
CA ASP A 201 -17.19 -2.06 5.40
C ASP A 201 -17.93 -2.16 4.05
N GLN A 202 -17.45 -1.48 3.02
CA GLN A 202 -17.98 -1.55 1.67
C GLN A 202 -17.25 -2.60 0.80
N ILE A 203 -16.11 -3.11 1.28
CA ILE A 203 -15.31 -4.12 0.58
C ILE A 203 -15.99 -5.48 0.71
N LYS A 204 -16.31 -6.11 -0.43
CA LYS A 204 -16.99 -7.42 -0.49
C LYS A 204 -16.04 -8.57 -0.72
N SER A 205 -14.86 -8.32 -1.31
CA SER A 205 -13.86 -9.36 -1.53
C SER A 205 -13.32 -9.92 -0.21
N PRO A 206 -13.05 -11.24 -0.13
CA PRO A 206 -12.40 -11.84 1.02
C PRO A 206 -11.14 -11.06 1.41
N SER A 207 -10.95 -10.77 2.70
CA SER A 207 -9.86 -9.89 3.13
C SER A 207 -8.98 -10.53 4.20
N LEU A 208 -7.64 -10.38 4.03
CA LEU A 208 -6.62 -10.80 5.00
C LEU A 208 -5.93 -9.55 5.58
N PHE A 209 -5.98 -9.41 6.90
CA PHE A 209 -5.32 -8.32 7.63
C PHE A 209 -4.07 -8.86 8.30
N ILE A 210 -2.91 -8.25 8.03
CA ILE A 210 -1.62 -8.63 8.59
C ILE A 210 -1.01 -7.42 9.29
N SER A 211 -0.56 -7.58 10.54
CA SER A 211 0.17 -6.52 11.25
C SER A 211 0.99 -7.08 12.40
N GLY A 212 2.04 -6.36 12.78
CA GLY A 212 2.80 -6.61 13.98
C GLY A 212 2.19 -5.90 15.19
N LEU A 213 2.15 -6.56 16.34
CA LEU A 213 1.66 -5.93 17.57
C LEU A 213 2.64 -4.88 18.13
N ARG A 214 3.92 -4.95 17.73
CA ARG A 214 4.96 -3.98 18.09
C ARG A 214 5.21 -2.92 17.01
N ASP A 215 4.24 -2.72 16.10
CA ASP A 215 4.34 -1.70 15.07
C ASP A 215 4.26 -0.29 15.68
N GLU A 216 5.37 0.46 15.62
CA GLU A 216 5.47 1.83 16.11
C GLU A 216 5.14 2.89 15.04
N VAL A 217 5.16 2.50 13.77
CA VAL A 217 4.85 3.38 12.62
C VAL A 217 3.35 3.49 12.45
N VAL A 218 2.68 2.35 12.24
CA VAL A 218 1.22 2.21 12.20
C VAL A 218 0.80 1.30 13.35
N PRO A 219 0.39 1.84 14.50
CA PRO A 219 0.00 1.01 15.64
C PRO A 219 -1.01 -0.07 15.27
N HIS A 220 -0.82 -1.27 15.80
CA HIS A 220 -1.72 -2.41 15.58
C HIS A 220 -3.21 -2.09 15.77
N LEU A 221 -3.54 -1.12 16.63
CA LEU A 221 -4.91 -0.67 16.85
C LEU A 221 -5.61 -0.29 15.53
N HIS A 222 -4.89 0.30 14.55
CA HIS A 222 -5.46 0.65 13.25
C HIS A 222 -5.93 -0.60 12.49
N SER A 223 -5.07 -1.62 12.42
CA SER A 223 -5.39 -2.90 11.76
C SER A 223 -6.57 -3.58 12.46
N ASN A 224 -6.60 -3.57 13.79
CA ASN A 224 -7.68 -4.17 14.57
C ASN A 224 -9.03 -3.45 14.37
N LEU A 225 -9.04 -2.11 14.33
CA LEU A 225 -10.24 -1.33 14.04
C LEU A 225 -10.78 -1.62 12.63
N LEU A 226 -9.89 -1.67 11.63
CA LEU A 226 -10.28 -2.02 10.26
C LEU A 226 -10.80 -3.45 10.18
N PHE A 227 -10.10 -4.42 10.80
CA PHE A 227 -10.54 -5.80 10.84
C PHE A 227 -11.92 -5.94 11.45
N ASN A 228 -12.18 -5.31 12.59
CA ASN A 228 -13.47 -5.41 13.27
C ASN A 228 -14.61 -4.84 12.41
N LYS A 229 -14.36 -3.74 11.68
CA LYS A 229 -15.36 -3.09 10.83
C LYS A 229 -15.53 -3.75 9.46
N ALA A 230 -14.51 -4.44 8.94
CA ALA A 230 -14.54 -5.06 7.63
C ALA A 230 -15.64 -6.11 7.48
N TYR A 231 -16.14 -6.29 6.26
CA TYR A 231 -17.13 -7.29 5.91
C TYR A 231 -16.53 -8.72 5.91
N ASN A 232 -17.38 -9.74 6.03
CA ASN A 232 -16.97 -11.14 5.89
C ASN A 232 -17.03 -11.59 4.40
N PRO A 233 -16.22 -12.56 3.97
CA PRO A 233 -15.24 -13.30 4.77
C PRO A 233 -13.94 -12.50 5.00
N LYS A 234 -13.43 -12.56 6.22
CA LYS A 234 -12.15 -11.91 6.61
C LYS A 234 -11.33 -12.79 7.53
N LYS A 235 -10.00 -12.66 7.46
CA LYS A 235 -9.05 -13.30 8.38
C LYS A 235 -8.02 -12.28 8.86
N SER A 236 -7.44 -12.55 10.01
CA SER A 236 -6.31 -11.77 10.54
C SER A 236 -5.11 -12.67 10.77
N HIS A 237 -3.91 -12.12 10.59
CA HIS A 237 -2.64 -12.70 10.99
C HIS A 237 -1.85 -11.60 11.73
N PHE A 238 -2.13 -11.48 13.01
CA PHE A 238 -1.47 -10.53 13.90
C PHE A 238 -0.32 -11.21 14.61
N ILE A 239 0.88 -10.62 14.59
CA ILE A 239 2.12 -11.24 15.03
C ILE A 239 2.68 -10.49 16.22
N ASP A 240 2.76 -11.15 17.39
CA ASP A 240 3.10 -10.52 18.68
C ASP A 240 4.44 -9.78 18.66
N GLU A 241 5.45 -10.35 18.02
CA GLU A 241 6.81 -9.81 18.03
C GLU A 241 7.17 -8.96 16.82
N ALA A 242 6.32 -8.92 15.81
CA ALA A 242 6.61 -8.19 14.59
C ALA A 242 6.42 -6.68 14.76
N MET A 243 7.26 -5.94 14.04
CA MET A 243 7.22 -4.50 13.85
C MET A 243 6.73 -4.18 12.43
N HIS A 244 6.76 -2.89 12.04
CA HIS A 244 6.25 -2.43 10.74
C HIS A 244 6.95 -3.05 9.53
N ASN A 245 8.28 -3.20 9.58
CA ASN A 245 9.09 -3.52 8.40
C ASN A 245 9.60 -4.96 8.35
N ASN A 246 9.42 -5.75 9.42
CA ASN A 246 9.98 -7.10 9.52
C ASN A 246 8.95 -8.23 9.47
N LEU A 247 7.74 -7.96 9.01
CA LEU A 247 6.65 -8.94 8.92
C LEU A 247 7.05 -10.18 8.10
N TYR A 248 7.83 -10.00 7.03
CA TYR A 248 8.33 -11.11 6.21
C TYR A 248 9.33 -12.03 6.92
N ASP A 249 9.98 -11.58 7.99
CA ASP A 249 10.85 -12.44 8.82
C ASP A 249 10.04 -13.51 9.58
N PHE A 250 8.74 -13.27 9.73
CA PHE A 250 7.77 -14.18 10.33
C PHE A 250 7.00 -15.03 9.30
N GLY A 251 7.40 -14.98 8.03
CA GLY A 251 6.84 -15.84 6.98
C GLY A 251 5.39 -15.52 6.60
N ILE A 252 5.02 -14.24 6.58
CA ILE A 252 3.65 -13.80 6.25
C ILE A 252 3.22 -14.21 4.83
N GLU A 253 4.17 -14.38 3.90
CA GLU A 253 3.88 -14.88 2.56
C GLU A 253 3.15 -16.23 2.56
N LYS A 254 3.48 -17.11 3.50
CA LYS A 254 2.79 -18.41 3.64
C LYS A 254 1.32 -18.22 4.00
N SER A 255 1.02 -17.26 4.87
CA SER A 255 -0.36 -16.93 5.24
C SER A 255 -1.14 -16.35 4.06
N VAL A 256 -0.50 -15.48 3.25
CA VAL A 256 -1.10 -14.93 2.03
C VAL A 256 -1.37 -16.05 1.02
N ILE A 257 -0.37 -16.88 0.74
CA ILE A 257 -0.48 -18.03 -0.21
C ILE A 257 -1.61 -18.96 0.24
N ASN A 258 -1.62 -19.39 1.49
CA ASN A 258 -2.64 -20.30 2.01
C ASN A 258 -4.03 -19.66 1.98
N PHE A 259 -4.15 -18.38 2.35
CA PHE A 259 -5.43 -17.66 2.28
C PHE A 259 -5.96 -17.61 0.86
N THR A 260 -5.11 -17.26 -0.09
CA THR A 260 -5.46 -17.15 -1.51
C THR A 260 -5.84 -18.50 -2.11
N LEU A 261 -5.02 -19.53 -1.91
CA LEU A 261 -5.28 -20.86 -2.49
C LEU A 261 -6.53 -21.54 -1.92
N ASN A 262 -6.97 -21.17 -0.71
CA ASN A 262 -8.25 -21.65 -0.17
C ASN A 262 -9.47 -21.00 -0.85
N ILE A 263 -9.28 -19.87 -1.54
CA ILE A 263 -10.35 -19.14 -2.25
C ILE A 263 -10.29 -19.44 -3.75
N TRP A 264 -9.09 -19.56 -4.29
CA TRP A 264 -8.84 -19.92 -5.69
C TRP A 264 -9.27 -21.36 -5.95
N LYS A 265 -10.22 -21.54 -6.87
CA LYS A 265 -10.75 -22.86 -7.29
C LYS A 265 -10.52 -23.10 -8.77
#